data_f0ee0855fad3cb620ff4e0b65dd15c7d
#
_entry.id   f0ee0855fad3cb620ff4e0b65dd15c7d
#
_cell.length_a   1.000
_cell.length_b   1.000
_cell.length_c   1.000
_cell.angle_alpha   90.00
_cell.angle_beta   90.00
_cell.angle_gamma   90.00
#
_symmetry.space_group_name_H-M   'P 1'
#
loop_
_entity.id
_entity.type
_entity.pdbx_description
1 polymer ?
#
loop_
_entity_poly.entity_id
_entity_poly.type
_entity_poly.pdbx_seq_one_letter_code
_entity_poly.pdbx_strand_id
1 'polypeptide(L)'
;MIMSGAALRASASAREASQGRRSSLTRSRVRSAWIFIAPTLVVLLLIAGWPLARTIWFSFTDASLNSLNDYEFIGFENYLANYDGEWLGLLTDPDWWRSVWNTVWFTAVSVSIETVLGTIVALILNASFPGRGIMRAIVLIPWAIPTVVSARMWNWMLHDQFGVINDLLLRLGIIAAPITWTANPDTALWAVVMVDVWKTTPFMALLILAALQMLPGDIYEAAKVDGVHPVKVFFRVTLPLIRPALLVAVIFRALDALRVFDLIYVLTSNSRDTMSMSVYARQQLVDFQEVGLGSAASTLIFLIIALLVVVAMVAGQVRLSGETR
;
A
#
# COMPACT_ATOMS: atom_id res chain seq x y z
N MET A 1 29.22 33.41 54.59
CA MET A 1 28.63 32.07 54.34
C MET A 1 29.29 31.50 53.11
N ILE A 2 30.43 30.84 53.29
CA ILE A 2 31.31 30.36 52.20
C ILE A 2 31.03 28.85 52.08
N MET A 3 30.28 28.46 51.05
CA MET A 3 30.12 27.03 50.74
C MET A 3 31.49 26.50 50.29
N SER A 4 32.00 25.51 51.04
CA SER A 4 33.33 24.88 50.86
C SER A 4 33.52 24.35 49.43
N GLY A 5 34.59 24.71 48.75
CA GLY A 5 34.95 24.24 47.41
C GLY A 5 35.01 22.71 47.24
N ALA A 6 35.02 21.99 48.35
CA ALA A 6 34.91 20.51 48.38
C ALA A 6 33.51 19.99 47.95
N ALA A 7 32.46 20.71 48.36
CA ALA A 7 31.08 20.33 47.98
C ALA A 7 30.79 20.54 46.47
N LEU A 8 31.35 21.60 45.89
CA LEU A 8 31.23 21.88 44.46
C LEU A 8 32.01 20.87 43.60
N ARG A 9 33.20 20.45 44.05
CA ARG A 9 33.99 19.42 43.36
C ARG A 9 33.34 18.03 43.46
N ALA A 10 32.74 17.69 44.60
CA ALA A 10 32.01 16.43 44.77
C ALA A 10 30.76 16.36 43.88
N SER A 11 30.02 17.50 43.70
CA SER A 11 28.88 17.55 42.83
C SER A 11 29.26 17.51 41.33
N ALA A 12 30.39 18.07 40.94
CA ALA A 12 30.90 17.99 39.57
C ALA A 12 31.36 16.57 39.21
N SER A 13 32.12 15.91 40.09
CA SER A 13 32.58 14.53 39.89
C SER A 13 31.40 13.54 39.85
N ALA A 14 30.38 13.75 40.66
CA ALA A 14 29.15 12.91 40.62
C ALA A 14 28.34 13.09 39.32
N ARG A 15 28.30 14.32 38.75
CA ARG A 15 27.70 14.59 37.45
C ARG A 15 28.47 13.97 36.30
N GLU A 16 29.79 14.07 36.29
CA GLU A 16 30.65 13.44 35.27
C GLU A 16 30.55 11.88 35.32
N ALA A 17 30.56 11.29 36.53
CA ALA A 17 30.36 9.86 36.70
C ALA A 17 28.97 9.39 36.22
N SER A 18 27.94 10.21 36.46
CA SER A 18 26.56 9.91 35.99
C SER A 18 26.44 10.03 34.47
N GLN A 19 27.10 11.00 33.85
CA GLN A 19 27.13 11.17 32.38
C GLN A 19 27.93 10.05 31.70
N GLY A 20 29.09 9.68 32.24
CA GLY A 20 29.91 8.58 31.76
C GLY A 20 29.17 7.22 31.84
N ARG A 21 28.42 7.01 32.92
CA ARG A 21 27.61 5.79 33.11
C ARG A 21 26.41 5.74 32.16
N ARG A 22 25.75 6.86 31.88
CA ARG A 22 24.69 6.97 30.87
C ARG A 22 25.23 6.67 29.47
N SER A 23 26.41 7.18 29.09
CA SER A 23 27.00 6.92 27.78
C SER A 23 27.39 5.46 27.58
N SER A 24 27.91 4.79 28.62
CA SER A 24 28.26 3.36 28.55
C SER A 24 27.03 2.45 28.44
N LEU A 25 25.97 2.75 29.19
CA LEU A 25 24.69 2.03 29.11
C LEU A 25 24.00 2.22 27.75
N THR A 26 24.05 3.43 27.19
CA THR A 26 23.51 3.70 25.86
C THR A 26 24.27 2.93 24.80
N ARG A 27 25.60 2.90 24.87
CA ARG A 27 26.46 2.16 23.94
C ARG A 27 26.22 0.64 24.03
N SER A 28 26.06 0.10 25.24
CA SER A 28 25.71 -1.32 25.44
C SER A 28 24.35 -1.65 24.86
N ARG A 29 23.33 -0.80 25.09
CA ARG A 29 21.96 -1.00 24.51
C ARG A 29 21.98 -0.94 22.98
N VAL A 30 22.69 0.01 22.39
CA VAL A 30 22.83 0.12 20.93
C VAL A 30 23.53 -1.11 20.36
N ARG A 31 24.62 -1.60 20.99
CA ARG A 31 25.30 -2.81 20.56
C ARG A 31 24.40 -4.03 20.64
N SER A 32 23.66 -4.21 21.75
CA SER A 32 22.70 -5.30 21.88
C SER A 32 21.60 -5.21 20.84
N ALA A 33 21.06 -4.01 20.60
CA ALA A 33 20.05 -3.79 19.55
C ALA A 33 20.56 -4.25 18.17
N TRP A 34 21.79 -3.86 17.81
CA TRP A 34 22.40 -4.29 16.53
C TRP A 34 22.60 -5.81 16.47
N ILE A 35 23.01 -6.47 17.57
CA ILE A 35 23.17 -7.94 17.61
C ILE A 35 21.83 -8.64 17.38
N PHE A 36 20.73 -8.13 17.95
CA PHE A 36 19.40 -8.71 17.75
C PHE A 36 18.80 -8.42 16.38
N ILE A 37 19.09 -7.26 15.78
CA ILE A 37 18.55 -6.87 14.49
C ILE A 37 19.40 -7.42 13.33
N ALA A 38 20.72 -7.59 13.52
CA ALA A 38 21.64 -8.02 12.47
C ALA A 38 21.23 -9.30 11.73
N PRO A 39 20.79 -10.39 12.40
CA PRO A 39 20.37 -11.60 11.69
C PRO A 39 19.21 -11.31 10.72
N THR A 40 18.22 -10.55 11.17
CA THR A 40 17.06 -10.15 10.32
C THR A 40 17.51 -9.28 9.16
N LEU A 41 18.40 -8.32 9.39
CA LEU A 41 18.93 -7.46 8.31
C LEU A 41 19.75 -8.24 7.30
N VAL A 42 20.56 -9.22 7.74
CA VAL A 42 21.32 -10.09 6.83
C VAL A 42 20.38 -10.92 5.96
N VAL A 43 19.35 -11.53 6.55
CA VAL A 43 18.36 -12.30 5.80
C VAL A 43 17.62 -11.41 4.79
N LEU A 44 17.20 -10.21 5.21
CA LEU A 44 16.54 -9.25 4.30
C LEU A 44 17.47 -8.80 3.16
N LEU A 45 18.73 -8.54 3.44
CA LEU A 45 19.71 -8.18 2.39
C LEU A 45 19.92 -9.32 1.38
N LEU A 46 19.97 -10.57 1.84
CA LEU A 46 20.16 -11.71 0.96
C LEU A 46 18.90 -12.02 0.15
N ILE A 47 17.71 -12.00 0.76
CA ILE A 47 16.46 -12.42 0.11
C ILE A 47 15.84 -11.30 -0.73
N ALA A 48 15.88 -10.05 -0.28
CA ALA A 48 15.28 -8.91 -0.97
C ALA A 48 16.30 -8.00 -1.63
N GLY A 49 17.41 -7.70 -0.96
CA GLY A 49 18.43 -6.78 -1.45
C GLY A 49 19.16 -7.31 -2.68
N TRP A 50 19.51 -8.59 -2.70
CA TRP A 50 20.20 -9.19 -3.86
C TRP A 50 19.35 -9.21 -5.14
N PRO A 51 18.09 -9.72 -5.13
CA PRO A 51 17.23 -9.65 -6.32
C PRO A 51 16.96 -8.21 -6.77
N LEU A 52 16.75 -7.27 -5.85
CA LEU A 52 16.57 -5.86 -6.18
C LEU A 52 17.81 -5.28 -6.86
N ALA A 53 19.00 -5.54 -6.32
CA ALA A 53 20.25 -5.08 -6.93
C ALA A 53 20.45 -5.68 -8.34
N ARG A 54 20.08 -6.95 -8.55
CA ARG A 54 20.11 -7.58 -9.87
C ARG A 54 19.10 -6.98 -10.84
N THR A 55 17.89 -6.68 -10.38
CA THR A 55 16.89 -5.99 -11.20
C THR A 55 17.39 -4.61 -11.62
N ILE A 56 17.94 -3.84 -10.69
CA ILE A 56 18.54 -2.53 -11.01
C ILE A 56 19.71 -2.68 -11.98
N TRP A 57 20.55 -3.71 -11.82
CA TRP A 57 21.64 -3.96 -12.74
C TRP A 57 21.14 -4.29 -14.14
N PHE A 58 20.20 -5.23 -14.28
CA PHE A 58 19.65 -5.61 -15.59
C PHE A 58 18.94 -4.45 -16.28
N SER A 59 18.41 -3.48 -15.55
CA SER A 59 17.78 -2.30 -16.15
C SER A 59 18.72 -1.44 -17.01
N PHE A 60 20.04 -1.63 -16.88
CA PHE A 60 21.07 -0.97 -17.67
C PHE A 60 21.69 -1.88 -18.76
N THR A 61 21.05 -2.99 -19.05
CA THR A 61 21.56 -3.99 -20.01
C THR A 61 20.51 -4.33 -21.05
N ASP A 62 20.92 -4.92 -22.15
CA ASP A 62 20.06 -5.48 -23.19
C ASP A 62 19.65 -6.94 -22.92
N ALA A 63 19.78 -7.39 -21.67
CA ALA A 63 19.50 -8.77 -21.27
C ALA A 63 18.12 -9.24 -21.73
N SER A 64 18.08 -10.44 -22.31
CA SER A 64 16.87 -11.14 -22.71
C SER A 64 16.73 -12.44 -21.91
N LEU A 65 15.50 -12.97 -21.81
CA LEU A 65 15.22 -14.24 -21.12
C LEU A 65 15.97 -15.42 -21.77
N ASN A 66 16.25 -15.30 -23.08
CA ASN A 66 16.99 -16.31 -23.86
C ASN A 66 18.51 -16.18 -23.73
N SER A 67 19.02 -15.02 -23.27
CA SER A 67 20.45 -14.68 -23.20
C SER A 67 20.84 -14.03 -21.87
N LEU A 68 20.41 -14.62 -20.76
CA LEU A 68 20.69 -14.09 -19.41
C LEU A 68 22.17 -14.06 -19.01
N ASN A 69 23.03 -14.81 -19.72
CA ASN A 69 24.47 -14.88 -19.48
C ASN A 69 25.30 -14.17 -20.56
N ASP A 70 24.65 -13.69 -21.63
CA ASP A 70 25.28 -13.03 -22.77
C ASP A 70 24.49 -11.74 -23.03
N TYR A 71 24.87 -10.68 -22.34
CA TYR A 71 24.24 -9.35 -22.41
C TYR A 71 25.31 -8.25 -22.35
N GLU A 72 25.01 -7.13 -22.97
CA GLU A 72 25.88 -5.95 -22.97
C GLU A 72 25.34 -4.89 -22.02
N PHE A 73 26.24 -4.06 -21.49
CA PHE A 73 25.87 -2.90 -20.71
C PHE A 73 25.56 -1.73 -21.63
N ILE A 74 24.29 -1.34 -21.73
CA ILE A 74 23.79 -0.27 -22.61
C ILE A 74 23.48 1.05 -21.87
N GLY A 75 23.77 1.13 -20.55
CA GLY A 75 23.53 2.34 -19.77
C GLY A 75 22.04 2.65 -19.61
N PHE A 76 21.64 3.86 -19.99
CA PHE A 76 20.25 4.34 -19.82
C PHE A 76 19.35 4.11 -21.03
N GLU A 77 19.75 3.34 -22.01
CA GLU A 77 18.99 3.16 -23.26
C GLU A 77 17.59 2.57 -23.03
N ASN A 78 17.43 1.65 -22.08
CA ASN A 78 16.12 1.13 -21.71
C ASN A 78 15.17 2.23 -21.17
N TYR A 79 15.71 3.29 -20.58
CA TYR A 79 14.94 4.40 -20.05
C TYR A 79 14.70 5.48 -21.10
N LEU A 80 15.76 5.90 -21.78
CA LEU A 80 15.72 6.95 -22.78
C LEU A 80 16.97 6.86 -23.67
N ALA A 81 16.75 6.69 -24.96
CA ALA A 81 17.79 6.67 -25.97
C ALA A 81 17.41 7.58 -27.14
N ASN A 82 18.39 8.13 -27.85
CA ASN A 82 18.16 8.88 -29.08
C ASN A 82 18.81 8.14 -30.25
N TYR A 83 18.00 7.68 -31.17
CA TYR A 83 18.44 7.04 -32.40
C TYR A 83 18.00 7.89 -33.59
N ASP A 84 18.95 8.44 -34.33
CA ASP A 84 18.72 9.26 -35.53
C ASP A 84 17.69 10.42 -35.33
N GLY A 85 17.64 11.00 -34.13
CA GLY A 85 16.72 12.09 -33.78
C GLY A 85 15.39 11.65 -33.20
N GLU A 86 15.11 10.36 -33.14
CA GLU A 86 13.94 9.80 -32.45
C GLU A 86 14.30 9.37 -31.01
N TRP A 87 13.47 9.79 -30.06
CA TRP A 87 13.61 9.38 -28.66
C TRP A 87 12.82 8.11 -28.43
N LEU A 88 13.52 7.08 -28.00
CA LEU A 88 12.98 5.74 -27.69
C LEU A 88 13.26 5.38 -26.23
N GLY A 89 12.59 4.34 -25.75
CA GLY A 89 12.74 3.81 -24.39
C GLY A 89 11.50 3.99 -23.53
N LEU A 90 11.56 3.50 -22.31
CA LEU A 90 10.42 3.42 -21.41
C LEU A 90 9.75 4.78 -21.10
N LEU A 91 10.56 5.85 -21.01
CA LEU A 91 10.05 7.19 -20.69
C LEU A 91 9.30 7.85 -21.86
N THR A 92 9.44 7.34 -23.07
CA THR A 92 8.72 7.80 -24.26
C THR A 92 7.58 6.87 -24.64
N ASP A 93 7.46 5.69 -24.02
CA ASP A 93 6.42 4.72 -24.32
C ASP A 93 5.04 5.19 -23.79
N PRO A 94 4.05 5.42 -24.68
CA PRO A 94 2.70 5.81 -24.27
C PRO A 94 2.00 4.74 -23.41
N ASP A 95 2.29 3.45 -23.60
CA ASP A 95 1.68 2.36 -22.85
C ASP A 95 2.22 2.29 -21.43
N TRP A 96 3.50 2.62 -21.23
CA TRP A 96 4.05 2.82 -19.89
C TRP A 96 3.31 3.92 -19.12
N TRP A 97 3.18 5.10 -19.70
CA TRP A 97 2.52 6.22 -19.03
C TRP A 97 1.04 5.98 -18.79
N ARG A 98 0.38 5.25 -19.70
CA ARG A 98 -0.99 4.81 -19.48
C ARG A 98 -1.09 3.83 -18.31
N SER A 99 -0.16 2.89 -18.19
CA SER A 99 -0.09 1.96 -17.07
C SER A 99 0.17 2.66 -15.72
N VAL A 100 1.02 3.69 -15.73
CA VAL A 100 1.23 4.57 -14.56
C VAL A 100 -0.06 5.27 -14.17
N TRP A 101 -0.75 5.90 -15.14
CA TRP A 101 -2.03 6.56 -14.90
C TRP A 101 -3.08 5.61 -14.36
N ASN A 102 -3.27 4.45 -14.99
CA ASN A 102 -4.22 3.43 -14.55
C ASN A 102 -3.96 3.00 -13.11
N THR A 103 -2.68 2.77 -12.75
CA THR A 103 -2.30 2.35 -11.40
C THR A 103 -2.56 3.43 -10.37
N VAL A 104 -2.19 4.69 -10.65
CA VAL A 104 -2.38 5.81 -9.74
C VAL A 104 -3.87 6.10 -9.57
N TRP A 105 -4.63 6.14 -10.67
CA TRP A 105 -6.07 6.35 -10.65
C TRP A 105 -6.79 5.23 -9.87
N PHE A 106 -6.48 3.97 -10.19
CA PHE A 106 -7.00 2.81 -9.48
C PHE A 106 -6.73 2.91 -7.97
N THR A 107 -5.49 3.20 -7.59
CA THR A 107 -5.10 3.35 -6.18
C THR A 107 -5.88 4.47 -5.50
N ALA A 108 -5.94 5.64 -6.12
CA ALA A 108 -6.64 6.79 -5.55
C ALA A 108 -8.13 6.51 -5.32
N VAL A 109 -8.79 5.90 -6.30
CA VAL A 109 -10.23 5.63 -6.27
C VAL A 109 -10.53 4.47 -5.30
N SER A 110 -9.86 3.31 -5.45
CA SER A 110 -10.14 2.14 -4.61
C SER A 110 -9.85 2.43 -3.13
N VAL A 111 -8.69 3.00 -2.80
CA VAL A 111 -8.33 3.32 -1.41
C VAL A 111 -9.26 4.35 -0.78
N SER A 112 -9.73 5.33 -1.57
CA SER A 112 -10.71 6.32 -1.08
C SER A 112 -12.03 5.66 -0.72
N ILE A 113 -12.56 4.82 -1.61
CA ILE A 113 -13.82 4.10 -1.37
C ILE A 113 -13.67 3.14 -0.19
N GLU A 114 -12.59 2.37 -0.14
CA GLU A 114 -12.29 1.44 0.95
C GLU A 114 -12.12 2.14 2.31
N THR A 115 -11.52 3.32 2.32
CA THR A 115 -11.39 4.12 3.54
C THR A 115 -12.76 4.52 4.10
N VAL A 116 -13.67 4.95 3.22
CA VAL A 116 -15.04 5.31 3.63
C VAL A 116 -15.82 4.08 4.07
N LEU A 117 -15.88 3.04 3.23
CA LEU A 117 -16.62 1.81 3.54
C LEU A 117 -16.01 1.08 4.73
N GLY A 118 -14.68 0.98 4.80
CA GLY A 118 -13.96 0.38 5.93
C GLY A 118 -14.22 1.12 7.24
N THR A 119 -14.31 2.46 7.21
CA THR A 119 -14.69 3.26 8.40
C THR A 119 -16.11 2.95 8.84
N ILE A 120 -17.07 2.89 7.91
CA ILE A 120 -18.47 2.56 8.22
C ILE A 120 -18.55 1.15 8.83
N VAL A 121 -17.93 0.16 8.19
CA VAL A 121 -17.90 -1.22 8.70
C VAL A 121 -17.20 -1.29 10.06
N ALA A 122 -16.09 -0.59 10.27
CA ALA A 122 -15.39 -0.55 11.55
C ALA A 122 -16.26 0.04 12.66
N LEU A 123 -17.00 1.11 12.40
CA LEU A 123 -17.94 1.71 13.37
C LEU A 123 -19.04 0.74 13.75
N ILE A 124 -19.62 0.00 12.79
CA ILE A 124 -20.63 -1.02 13.03
C ILE A 124 -20.04 -2.15 13.90
N LEU A 125 -18.85 -2.66 13.54
CA LEU A 125 -18.20 -3.75 14.27
C LEU A 125 -17.63 -3.32 15.63
N ASN A 126 -17.47 -2.03 15.87
CA ASN A 126 -17.08 -1.47 17.18
C ASN A 126 -18.26 -1.39 18.15
N ALA A 127 -19.49 -1.27 17.66
CA ALA A 127 -20.67 -1.24 18.49
C ALA A 127 -20.84 -2.56 19.26
N SER A 128 -21.44 -2.46 20.46
CA SER A 128 -21.76 -3.61 21.30
C SER A 128 -23.15 -4.16 20.91
N PHE A 129 -23.14 -5.31 20.22
CA PHE A 129 -24.35 -6.06 19.89
C PHE A 129 -24.11 -7.57 19.97
N PRO A 130 -25.17 -8.39 20.18
CA PRO A 130 -25.03 -9.83 20.23
C PRO A 130 -24.58 -10.37 18.86
N GLY A 131 -23.63 -11.32 18.84
CA GLY A 131 -23.13 -11.92 17.59
C GLY A 131 -22.03 -11.13 16.85
N ARG A 132 -21.54 -10.01 17.41
CA ARG A 132 -20.48 -9.21 16.77
C ARG A 132 -19.23 -10.01 16.38
N GLY A 133 -18.89 -11.05 17.15
CA GLY A 133 -17.76 -11.94 16.82
C GLY A 133 -17.95 -12.70 15.51
N ILE A 134 -19.14 -13.24 15.30
CA ILE A 134 -19.53 -13.92 14.06
C ILE A 134 -19.54 -12.91 12.89
N MET A 135 -20.12 -11.73 13.11
CA MET A 135 -20.14 -10.68 12.08
C MET A 135 -18.73 -10.25 11.65
N ARG A 136 -17.79 -10.12 12.60
CA ARG A 136 -16.38 -9.86 12.29
C ARG A 136 -15.77 -10.95 11.43
N ALA A 137 -16.05 -12.22 11.71
CA ALA A 137 -15.56 -13.35 10.92
C ALA A 137 -16.16 -13.34 9.50
N ILE A 138 -17.46 -13.10 9.35
CA ILE A 138 -18.14 -13.05 8.04
C ILE A 138 -17.60 -11.92 7.18
N VAL A 139 -17.42 -10.72 7.75
CA VAL A 139 -16.87 -9.56 7.03
C VAL A 139 -15.47 -9.84 6.51
N LEU A 140 -14.68 -10.71 7.15
CA LEU A 140 -13.33 -11.06 6.72
C LEU A 140 -13.25 -12.08 5.58
N ILE A 141 -14.33 -12.77 5.25
CA ILE A 141 -14.35 -13.83 4.23
C ILE A 141 -13.80 -13.32 2.88
N PRO A 142 -14.23 -12.18 2.33
CA PRO A 142 -13.72 -11.70 1.03
C PRO A 142 -12.20 -11.52 1.02
N TRP A 143 -11.64 -10.98 2.09
CA TRP A 143 -10.19 -10.76 2.19
C TRP A 143 -9.40 -12.06 2.31
N ALA A 144 -9.96 -13.07 2.98
CA ALA A 144 -9.32 -14.37 3.18
C ALA A 144 -9.24 -15.22 1.89
N ILE A 145 -10.08 -14.95 0.89
CA ILE A 145 -10.08 -15.68 -0.39
C ILE A 145 -8.84 -15.26 -1.20
N PRO A 146 -8.06 -16.21 -1.79
CA PRO A 146 -6.94 -15.88 -2.67
C PRO A 146 -7.36 -14.97 -3.83
N THR A 147 -6.52 -13.99 -4.19
CA THR A 147 -6.87 -12.96 -5.20
C THR A 147 -7.25 -13.56 -6.54
N VAL A 148 -6.51 -14.56 -7.01
CA VAL A 148 -6.80 -15.25 -8.27
C VAL A 148 -8.17 -15.91 -8.25
N VAL A 149 -8.57 -16.52 -7.14
CA VAL A 149 -9.89 -17.16 -6.97
C VAL A 149 -10.99 -16.10 -6.98
N SER A 150 -10.82 -15.03 -6.22
CA SER A 150 -11.74 -13.89 -6.22
C SER A 150 -11.91 -13.30 -7.61
N ALA A 151 -10.80 -13.05 -8.32
CA ALA A 151 -10.83 -12.51 -9.67
C ALA A 151 -11.57 -13.44 -10.65
N ARG A 152 -11.33 -14.75 -10.60
CA ARG A 152 -12.04 -15.72 -11.45
C ARG A 152 -13.53 -15.80 -11.14
N MET A 153 -13.89 -15.80 -9.86
CA MET A 153 -15.29 -15.77 -9.42
C MET A 153 -16.02 -14.53 -9.94
N TRP A 154 -15.40 -13.35 -9.77
CA TRP A 154 -15.98 -12.10 -10.27
C TRP A 154 -15.99 -12.01 -11.79
N ASN A 155 -14.99 -12.53 -12.50
CA ASN A 155 -14.99 -12.61 -13.96
C ASN A 155 -16.20 -13.40 -14.47
N TRP A 156 -16.52 -14.53 -13.81
CA TRP A 156 -17.71 -15.30 -14.13
C TRP A 156 -19.01 -14.54 -13.80
N MET A 157 -19.09 -13.87 -12.67
CA MET A 157 -20.25 -13.07 -12.27
C MET A 157 -20.50 -11.87 -13.17
N LEU A 158 -19.44 -11.27 -13.72
CA LEU A 158 -19.46 -10.12 -14.61
C LEU A 158 -19.54 -10.49 -16.10
N HIS A 159 -19.64 -11.79 -16.42
CA HIS A 159 -19.66 -12.23 -17.81
C HIS A 159 -20.87 -11.64 -18.55
N ASP A 160 -20.67 -11.20 -19.80
CA ASP A 160 -21.69 -10.50 -20.60
C ASP A 160 -22.90 -11.38 -20.93
N GLN A 161 -22.69 -12.67 -21.24
CA GLN A 161 -23.75 -13.56 -21.70
C GLN A 161 -24.48 -14.30 -20.57
N PHE A 162 -23.78 -14.72 -19.51
CA PHE A 162 -24.35 -15.58 -18.46
C PHE A 162 -24.06 -15.07 -17.03
N GLY A 163 -23.47 -13.88 -16.91
CA GLY A 163 -23.11 -13.32 -15.61
C GLY A 163 -24.34 -12.88 -14.82
N VAL A 164 -24.38 -13.30 -13.55
CA VAL A 164 -25.48 -13.00 -12.64
C VAL A 164 -25.70 -11.50 -12.42
N ILE A 165 -24.64 -10.68 -12.54
CA ILE A 165 -24.76 -9.22 -12.36
C ILE A 165 -25.59 -8.61 -13.49
N ASN A 166 -25.34 -8.97 -14.75
CA ASN A 166 -26.14 -8.53 -15.89
C ASN A 166 -27.59 -9.00 -15.79
N ASP A 167 -27.81 -10.27 -15.44
CA ASP A 167 -29.17 -10.82 -15.28
C ASP A 167 -29.97 -10.06 -14.20
N LEU A 168 -29.33 -9.78 -13.04
CA LEU A 168 -29.96 -9.00 -11.97
C LEU A 168 -30.30 -7.58 -12.41
N LEU A 169 -29.37 -6.87 -13.05
CA LEU A 169 -29.56 -5.49 -13.48
C LEU A 169 -30.62 -5.37 -14.59
N LEU A 170 -30.69 -6.32 -15.51
CA LEU A 170 -31.73 -6.41 -16.52
C LEU A 170 -33.12 -6.64 -15.89
N ARG A 171 -33.24 -7.58 -14.95
CA ARG A 171 -34.51 -7.85 -14.24
C ARG A 171 -34.99 -6.68 -13.41
N LEU A 172 -34.08 -5.90 -12.85
CA LEU A 172 -34.39 -4.67 -12.09
C LEU A 172 -34.68 -3.47 -13.02
N GLY A 173 -34.53 -3.62 -14.33
CA GLY A 173 -34.73 -2.52 -15.30
C GLY A 173 -33.70 -1.41 -15.20
N ILE A 174 -32.53 -1.67 -14.60
CA ILE A 174 -31.44 -0.71 -14.43
C ILE A 174 -30.67 -0.56 -15.73
N ILE A 175 -30.48 -1.64 -16.48
CA ILE A 175 -29.84 -1.65 -17.80
C ILE A 175 -30.80 -2.19 -18.85
N ALA A 176 -30.65 -1.71 -20.10
CA ALA A 176 -31.48 -2.14 -21.23
C ALA A 176 -30.86 -3.32 -22.00
N ALA A 177 -29.54 -3.52 -21.90
CA ALA A 177 -28.79 -4.57 -22.56
C ALA A 177 -27.61 -5.01 -21.67
N PRO A 178 -27.10 -6.25 -21.84
CA PRO A 178 -25.95 -6.73 -21.11
C PRO A 178 -24.71 -5.85 -21.33
N ILE A 179 -23.96 -5.59 -20.27
CA ILE A 179 -22.73 -4.81 -20.30
C ILE A 179 -21.54 -5.77 -20.36
N THR A 180 -20.58 -5.48 -21.24
CA THR A 180 -19.28 -6.17 -21.31
C THR A 180 -18.29 -5.57 -20.31
N TRP A 181 -18.52 -5.83 -19.01
CA TRP A 181 -17.84 -5.14 -17.90
C TRP A 181 -16.32 -5.09 -18.00
N THR A 182 -15.69 -6.20 -18.38
CA THR A 182 -14.23 -6.37 -18.40
C THR A 182 -13.59 -6.11 -19.76
N ALA A 183 -14.40 -6.04 -20.83
CA ALA A 183 -13.91 -5.84 -22.20
C ALA A 183 -14.17 -4.42 -22.74
N ASN A 184 -15.10 -3.69 -22.14
CA ASN A 184 -15.38 -2.31 -22.55
C ASN A 184 -14.41 -1.34 -21.83
N PRO A 185 -13.66 -0.50 -22.56
CA PRO A 185 -12.71 0.47 -21.99
C PRO A 185 -13.31 1.37 -20.91
N ASP A 186 -14.59 1.77 -21.06
CA ASP A 186 -15.25 2.68 -20.12
C ASP A 186 -15.62 2.01 -18.78
N THR A 187 -15.79 0.70 -18.75
CA THR A 187 -16.24 -0.04 -17.57
C THR A 187 -15.16 -0.94 -16.96
N ALA A 188 -14.17 -1.35 -17.74
CA ALA A 188 -13.21 -2.37 -17.32
C ALA A 188 -12.42 -1.97 -16.06
N LEU A 189 -11.91 -0.75 -15.99
CA LEU A 189 -11.16 -0.29 -14.82
C LEU A 189 -12.08 -0.13 -13.59
N TRP A 190 -13.35 0.28 -13.78
CA TRP A 190 -14.34 0.33 -12.71
C TRP A 190 -14.73 -1.07 -12.21
N ALA A 191 -14.80 -2.07 -13.10
CA ALA A 191 -15.01 -3.46 -12.71
C ALA A 191 -13.87 -3.97 -11.82
N VAL A 192 -12.61 -3.64 -12.16
CA VAL A 192 -11.44 -3.94 -11.33
C VAL A 192 -11.55 -3.27 -9.96
N VAL A 193 -11.88 -1.97 -9.90
CA VAL A 193 -12.07 -1.22 -8.65
C VAL A 193 -13.17 -1.85 -7.79
N MET A 194 -14.29 -2.23 -8.38
CA MET A 194 -15.41 -2.86 -7.66
C MET A 194 -14.99 -4.18 -6.98
N VAL A 195 -14.27 -5.03 -7.69
CA VAL A 195 -13.78 -6.30 -7.16
C VAL A 195 -12.75 -6.09 -6.07
N ASP A 196 -11.84 -5.14 -6.25
CA ASP A 196 -10.82 -4.79 -5.28
C ASP A 196 -11.43 -4.24 -3.99
N VAL A 197 -12.33 -3.27 -4.09
CA VAL A 197 -13.05 -2.70 -2.96
C VAL A 197 -13.80 -3.77 -2.18
N TRP A 198 -14.52 -4.68 -2.87
CA TRP A 198 -15.20 -5.79 -2.20
C TRP A 198 -14.22 -6.67 -1.43
N LYS A 199 -13.07 -6.97 -2.03
CA LYS A 199 -12.08 -7.88 -1.45
C LYS A 199 -11.31 -7.26 -0.28
N THR A 200 -10.96 -5.99 -0.35
CA THR A 200 -9.96 -5.36 0.54
C THR A 200 -10.55 -4.40 1.58
N THR A 201 -11.80 -3.96 1.43
CA THR A 201 -12.52 -3.21 2.46
C THR A 201 -12.47 -3.86 3.85
N PRO A 202 -12.60 -5.20 4.00
CA PRO A 202 -12.47 -5.86 5.31
C PRO A 202 -11.14 -5.61 6.00
N PHE A 203 -10.04 -5.61 5.27
CA PHE A 203 -8.72 -5.33 5.82
C PHE A 203 -8.63 -3.87 6.33
N MET A 204 -9.11 -2.92 5.54
CA MET A 204 -9.19 -1.51 5.95
C MET A 204 -10.07 -1.36 7.20
N ALA A 205 -11.23 -2.04 7.23
CA ALA A 205 -12.12 -2.02 8.39
C ALA A 205 -11.46 -2.55 9.67
N LEU A 206 -10.65 -3.60 9.57
CA LEU A 206 -9.91 -4.15 10.72
C LEU A 206 -8.87 -3.17 11.27
N LEU A 207 -8.10 -2.52 10.41
CA LEU A 207 -7.09 -1.55 10.83
C LEU A 207 -7.75 -0.36 11.55
N ILE A 208 -8.87 0.13 10.99
CA ILE A 208 -9.64 1.23 11.60
C ILE A 208 -10.31 0.77 12.91
N LEU A 209 -10.86 -0.45 12.94
CA LEU A 209 -11.44 -1.04 14.14
C LEU A 209 -10.44 -1.14 15.28
N ALA A 210 -9.21 -1.58 14.98
CA ALA A 210 -8.14 -1.63 15.98
C ALA A 210 -7.86 -0.23 16.58
N ALA A 211 -7.84 0.81 15.75
CA ALA A 211 -7.68 2.19 16.21
C ALA A 211 -8.86 2.66 17.06
N LEU A 212 -10.10 2.34 16.69
CA LEU A 212 -11.30 2.68 17.46
C LEU A 212 -11.32 2.03 18.84
N GLN A 213 -10.81 0.79 18.96
CA GLN A 213 -10.74 0.06 20.22
C GLN A 213 -9.71 0.61 21.21
N MET A 214 -8.79 1.45 20.76
CA MET A 214 -7.82 2.13 21.62
C MET A 214 -8.39 3.39 22.27
N LEU A 215 -9.57 3.86 21.84
CA LEU A 215 -10.19 5.06 22.38
C LEU A 215 -10.90 4.77 23.72
N PRO A 216 -10.71 5.63 24.75
CA PRO A 216 -11.40 5.49 26.02
C PRO A 216 -12.93 5.60 25.86
N GLY A 217 -13.68 4.70 26.50
CA GLY A 217 -15.15 4.69 26.47
C GLY A 217 -15.77 5.94 27.07
N ASP A 218 -15.14 6.50 28.12
CA ASP A 218 -15.61 7.65 28.90
C ASP A 218 -15.90 8.88 28.02
N ILE A 219 -15.15 9.06 26.91
CA ILE A 219 -15.37 10.17 25.96
C ILE A 219 -16.77 10.07 25.33
N TYR A 220 -17.19 8.85 24.99
CA TYR A 220 -18.51 8.62 24.38
C TYR A 220 -19.64 8.71 25.40
N GLU A 221 -19.38 8.30 26.65
CA GLU A 221 -20.33 8.44 27.74
C GLU A 221 -20.56 9.91 28.08
N ALA A 222 -19.51 10.72 28.22
CA ALA A 222 -19.60 12.16 28.42
C ALA A 222 -20.40 12.83 27.29
N ALA A 223 -20.10 12.49 26.03
CA ALA A 223 -20.81 13.02 24.86
C ALA A 223 -22.34 12.69 24.91
N LYS A 224 -22.70 11.50 25.39
CA LYS A 224 -24.11 11.11 25.58
C LYS A 224 -24.78 11.93 26.67
N VAL A 225 -24.11 12.16 27.80
CA VAL A 225 -24.63 13.00 28.91
C VAL A 225 -24.84 14.43 28.43
N ASP A 226 -23.94 14.96 27.61
CA ASP A 226 -24.05 16.29 27.00
C ASP A 226 -25.10 16.37 25.87
N GLY A 227 -25.74 15.27 25.50
CA GLY A 227 -26.76 15.22 24.43
C GLY A 227 -26.21 15.47 23.04
N VAL A 228 -24.91 15.28 22.81
CA VAL A 228 -24.27 15.53 21.52
C VAL A 228 -24.63 14.42 20.51
N HIS A 229 -25.12 14.82 19.33
CA HIS A 229 -25.50 13.88 18.28
C HIS A 229 -24.31 13.00 17.81
N PRO A 230 -24.46 11.66 17.63
CA PRO A 230 -23.37 10.73 17.30
C PRO A 230 -22.54 11.13 16.08
N VAL A 231 -23.16 11.65 15.03
CA VAL A 231 -22.45 12.13 13.81
C VAL A 231 -21.49 13.29 14.16
N LYS A 232 -21.91 14.19 15.05
CA LYS A 232 -21.05 15.30 15.53
C LYS A 232 -19.88 14.77 16.37
N VAL A 233 -20.14 13.75 17.21
CA VAL A 233 -19.09 13.06 17.97
C VAL A 233 -18.09 12.41 17.03
N PHE A 234 -18.56 11.73 15.98
CA PHE A 234 -17.68 11.13 14.99
C PHE A 234 -16.72 12.15 14.35
N PHE A 235 -17.23 13.23 13.77
CA PHE A 235 -16.38 14.18 13.05
C PHE A 235 -15.52 15.07 13.96
N ARG A 236 -15.98 15.39 15.18
CA ARG A 236 -15.26 16.30 16.10
C ARG A 236 -14.36 15.59 17.11
N VAL A 237 -14.61 14.33 17.39
CA VAL A 237 -13.90 13.58 18.43
C VAL A 237 -13.26 12.33 17.85
N THR A 238 -14.06 11.38 17.34
CA THR A 238 -13.58 10.08 16.90
C THR A 238 -12.57 10.20 15.75
N LEU A 239 -12.97 10.86 14.66
CA LEU A 239 -12.13 10.97 13.46
C LEU A 239 -10.79 11.69 13.72
N PRO A 240 -10.72 12.83 14.45
CA PRO A 240 -9.45 13.44 14.80
C PRO A 240 -8.55 12.55 15.65
N LEU A 241 -9.11 11.79 16.60
CA LEU A 241 -8.34 10.90 17.47
C LEU A 241 -7.77 9.68 16.72
N ILE A 242 -8.51 9.09 15.77
CA ILE A 242 -8.02 7.95 14.96
C ILE A 242 -7.21 8.41 13.74
N ARG A 243 -7.18 9.70 13.42
CA ARG A 243 -6.51 10.23 12.23
C ARG A 243 -5.08 9.70 12.01
N PRO A 244 -4.20 9.62 13.03
CA PRO A 244 -2.85 9.07 12.83
C PRO A 244 -2.88 7.59 12.38
N ALA A 245 -3.72 6.78 13.01
CA ALA A 245 -3.87 5.37 12.66
C ALA A 245 -4.54 5.18 11.30
N LEU A 246 -5.53 6.02 10.96
CA LEU A 246 -6.19 6.04 9.67
C LEU A 246 -5.18 6.37 8.55
N LEU A 247 -4.30 7.34 8.74
CA LEU A 247 -3.24 7.67 7.79
C LEU A 247 -2.30 6.48 7.55
N VAL A 248 -1.91 5.79 8.62
CA VAL A 248 -1.10 4.56 8.49
C VAL A 248 -1.84 3.50 7.69
N ALA A 249 -3.11 3.26 7.97
CA ALA A 249 -3.93 2.29 7.24
C ALA A 249 -4.05 2.64 5.74
N VAL A 250 -4.27 3.91 5.42
CA VAL A 250 -4.33 4.42 4.03
C VAL A 250 -2.99 4.25 3.32
N ILE A 251 -1.87 4.55 3.99
CA ILE A 251 -0.53 4.36 3.40
C ILE A 251 -0.28 2.86 3.11
N PHE A 252 -0.57 1.97 4.07
CA PHE A 252 -0.42 0.53 3.86
C PHE A 252 -1.26 0.04 2.68
N ARG A 253 -2.51 0.48 2.61
CA ARG A 253 -3.40 0.06 1.51
C ARG A 253 -2.99 0.65 0.16
N ALA A 254 -2.53 1.91 0.14
CA ALA A 254 -2.02 2.54 -1.07
C ALA A 254 -0.77 1.82 -1.60
N LEU A 255 0.15 1.42 -0.70
CA LEU A 255 1.32 0.60 -1.06
C LEU A 255 0.93 -0.74 -1.69
N ASP A 256 -0.12 -1.37 -1.19
CA ASP A 256 -0.64 -2.63 -1.74
C ASP A 256 -1.28 -2.40 -3.12
N ALA A 257 -2.13 -1.37 -3.25
CA ALA A 257 -2.81 -1.02 -4.49
C ALA A 257 -1.85 -0.59 -5.61
N LEU A 258 -0.77 0.16 -5.28
CA LEU A 258 0.23 0.58 -6.28
C LEU A 258 1.01 -0.59 -6.91
N ARG A 259 0.99 -1.75 -6.27
CA ARG A 259 1.63 -2.98 -6.76
C ARG A 259 0.63 -4.00 -7.28
N VAL A 260 -0.62 -3.57 -7.54
CA VAL A 260 -1.66 -4.47 -8.03
C VAL A 260 -1.23 -5.17 -9.32
N PHE A 261 -1.32 -6.50 -9.30
CA PHE A 261 -0.97 -7.36 -10.42
C PHE A 261 -2.04 -8.43 -10.67
N ASP A 262 -2.20 -9.36 -9.74
CA ASP A 262 -3.01 -10.58 -9.89
C ASP A 262 -4.45 -10.27 -10.30
N LEU A 263 -5.06 -9.29 -9.65
CA LEU A 263 -6.46 -8.92 -9.88
C LEU A 263 -6.67 -8.43 -11.32
N ILE A 264 -5.86 -7.47 -11.75
CA ILE A 264 -5.95 -6.89 -13.10
C ILE A 264 -5.63 -7.95 -14.16
N TYR A 265 -4.52 -8.66 -13.98
CA TYR A 265 -4.09 -9.66 -14.94
C TYR A 265 -5.10 -10.79 -15.14
N VAL A 266 -5.77 -11.25 -14.08
CA VAL A 266 -6.76 -12.33 -14.16
C VAL A 266 -8.11 -11.86 -14.69
N LEU A 267 -8.53 -10.60 -14.39
CA LEU A 267 -9.80 -10.04 -14.86
C LEU A 267 -9.76 -9.56 -16.30
N THR A 268 -8.69 -8.87 -16.68
CA THR A 268 -8.63 -8.11 -17.96
C THR A 268 -7.39 -8.43 -18.79
N SER A 269 -6.54 -9.36 -18.32
CA SER A 269 -5.30 -9.76 -18.99
C SER A 269 -4.36 -8.55 -19.25
N ASN A 270 -3.75 -8.50 -20.43
CA ASN A 270 -2.88 -7.40 -20.86
C ASN A 270 -3.65 -6.27 -21.56
N SER A 271 -4.92 -6.05 -21.20
CA SER A 271 -5.70 -4.96 -21.82
C SER A 271 -5.06 -3.60 -21.52
N ARG A 272 -4.76 -2.83 -22.58
CA ARG A 272 -4.17 -1.50 -22.49
C ARG A 272 -4.96 -0.54 -21.59
N ASP A 273 -6.29 -0.70 -21.55
CA ASP A 273 -7.18 0.20 -20.82
C ASP A 273 -7.16 -0.01 -19.31
N THR A 274 -6.69 -1.17 -18.86
CA THR A 274 -6.65 -1.53 -17.43
C THR A 274 -5.26 -1.89 -16.93
N MET A 275 -4.29 -2.07 -17.83
CA MET A 275 -2.93 -2.48 -17.52
C MET A 275 -2.34 -1.62 -16.41
N SER A 276 -1.87 -2.26 -15.32
CA SER A 276 -1.09 -1.61 -14.28
C SER A 276 0.40 -1.60 -14.63
N MET A 277 1.17 -0.77 -13.91
CA MET A 277 2.63 -0.78 -14.02
C MET A 277 3.22 -2.19 -13.84
N SER A 278 2.68 -2.97 -12.89
CA SER A 278 3.15 -4.35 -12.63
C SER A 278 2.82 -5.31 -13.77
N VAL A 279 1.66 -5.16 -14.40
CA VAL A 279 1.27 -5.95 -15.58
C VAL A 279 2.14 -5.58 -16.78
N TYR A 280 2.41 -4.29 -16.99
CA TYR A 280 3.33 -3.82 -18.02
C TYR A 280 4.74 -4.41 -17.84
N ALA A 281 5.32 -4.30 -16.64
CA ALA A 281 6.64 -4.86 -16.38
C ALA A 281 6.69 -6.38 -16.61
N ARG A 282 5.64 -7.12 -16.20
CA ARG A 282 5.55 -8.57 -16.49
C ARG A 282 5.46 -8.83 -18.00
N GLN A 283 4.70 -8.04 -18.74
CA GLN A 283 4.58 -8.19 -20.19
C GLN A 283 5.94 -8.06 -20.88
N GLN A 284 6.73 -7.05 -20.52
CA GLN A 284 8.10 -6.89 -21.04
C GLN A 284 8.99 -8.10 -20.67
N LEU A 285 8.97 -8.49 -19.37
CA LEU A 285 9.81 -9.57 -18.87
C LEU A 285 9.48 -10.94 -19.47
N VAL A 286 8.19 -11.27 -19.58
CA VAL A 286 7.72 -12.63 -19.84
C VAL A 286 7.21 -12.80 -21.26
N ASP A 287 6.35 -11.90 -21.74
CA ASP A 287 5.70 -12.05 -23.04
C ASP A 287 6.66 -11.62 -24.18
N PHE A 288 7.37 -10.51 -23.99
CA PHE A 288 8.37 -10.02 -24.94
C PHE A 288 9.79 -10.53 -24.65
N GLN A 289 10.00 -11.14 -23.46
CA GLN A 289 11.29 -11.69 -23.04
C GLN A 289 12.42 -10.66 -22.91
N GLU A 290 12.09 -9.37 -22.83
CA GLU A 290 13.01 -8.25 -22.67
C GLU A 290 13.31 -8.00 -21.19
N VAL A 291 14.32 -8.70 -20.65
CA VAL A 291 14.68 -8.61 -19.22
C VAL A 291 15.22 -7.23 -18.88
N GLY A 292 16.00 -6.60 -19.76
CA GLY A 292 16.52 -5.25 -19.58
C GLY A 292 15.40 -4.22 -19.40
N LEU A 293 14.47 -4.15 -20.38
CA LEU A 293 13.35 -3.19 -20.36
C LEU A 293 12.35 -3.48 -19.23
N GLY A 294 12.03 -4.75 -18.99
CA GLY A 294 11.15 -5.13 -17.88
C GLY A 294 11.77 -4.84 -16.50
N SER A 295 13.10 -4.96 -16.38
CA SER A 295 13.83 -4.55 -15.17
C SER A 295 13.88 -3.03 -15.00
N ALA A 296 13.98 -2.27 -16.10
CA ALA A 296 13.86 -0.82 -16.08
C ALA A 296 12.45 -0.38 -15.60
N ALA A 297 11.40 -0.99 -16.14
CA ALA A 297 10.03 -0.76 -15.68
C ALA A 297 9.88 -1.09 -14.19
N SER A 298 10.38 -2.23 -13.72
CA SER A 298 10.33 -2.63 -12.31
C SER A 298 11.10 -1.65 -11.40
N THR A 299 12.22 -1.12 -11.86
CA THR A 299 13.02 -0.12 -11.13
C THR A 299 12.25 1.21 -11.02
N LEU A 300 11.60 1.67 -12.10
CA LEU A 300 10.76 2.87 -12.06
C LEU A 300 9.53 2.67 -11.16
N ILE A 301 8.89 1.50 -11.17
CA ILE A 301 7.80 1.17 -10.23
C ILE A 301 8.29 1.36 -8.79
N PHE A 302 9.44 0.79 -8.45
CA PHE A 302 10.01 0.95 -7.11
C PHE A 302 10.24 2.42 -6.76
N LEU A 303 10.83 3.22 -7.66
CA LEU A 303 11.09 4.64 -7.44
C LEU A 303 9.80 5.46 -7.31
N ILE A 304 8.78 5.20 -8.15
CA ILE A 304 7.48 5.88 -8.09
C ILE A 304 6.79 5.57 -6.75
N ILE A 305 6.76 4.30 -6.34
CA ILE A 305 6.17 3.91 -5.06
C ILE A 305 6.92 4.54 -3.90
N ALA A 306 8.25 4.49 -3.90
CA ALA A 306 9.07 5.11 -2.86
C ALA A 306 8.81 6.63 -2.75
N LEU A 307 8.72 7.32 -3.89
CA LEU A 307 8.41 8.75 -3.95
C LEU A 307 7.02 9.04 -3.38
N LEU A 308 6.00 8.30 -3.82
CA LEU A 308 4.61 8.49 -3.34
C LEU A 308 4.49 8.25 -1.83
N VAL A 309 5.20 7.25 -1.30
CA VAL A 309 5.25 6.98 0.15
C VAL A 309 5.89 8.12 0.91
N VAL A 310 7.07 8.59 0.46
CA VAL A 310 7.75 9.72 1.08
C VAL A 310 6.85 10.96 1.07
N VAL A 311 6.21 11.25 -0.05
CA VAL A 311 5.27 12.39 -0.17
C VAL A 311 4.09 12.21 0.79
N ALA A 312 3.49 11.02 0.86
CA ALA A 312 2.38 10.74 1.78
C ALA A 312 2.77 10.88 3.25
N MET A 313 3.97 10.42 3.63
CA MET A 313 4.48 10.55 5.00
C MET A 313 4.75 12.01 5.37
N VAL A 314 5.35 12.78 4.48
CA VAL A 314 5.63 14.21 4.70
C VAL A 314 4.33 15.01 4.74
N ALA A 315 3.42 14.80 3.80
CA ALA A 315 2.12 15.48 3.75
C ALA A 315 1.22 15.12 4.94
N GLY A 316 1.26 13.85 5.36
CA GLY A 316 0.50 13.36 6.51
C GLY A 316 1.05 13.82 7.86
N GLN A 317 2.21 14.49 7.90
CA GLN A 317 2.91 14.87 9.12
C GLN A 317 3.09 13.67 10.09
N VAL A 318 3.28 12.48 9.54
CA VAL A 318 3.54 11.28 10.32
C VAL A 318 4.90 11.41 10.98
N ARG A 319 4.91 11.87 12.26
CA ARG A 319 6.13 11.92 13.06
C ARG A 319 6.49 10.50 13.47
N LEU A 320 7.56 9.97 12.88
CA LEU A 320 8.11 8.66 13.22
C LEU A 320 8.85 8.67 14.58
N SER A 321 9.12 9.84 15.13
CA SER A 321 9.74 10.00 16.45
C SER A 321 8.67 10.22 17.50
N GLY A 322 8.55 9.29 18.45
CA GLY A 322 7.76 9.41 19.67
C GLY A 322 8.37 10.41 20.67
N GLU A 323 8.76 11.59 20.23
CA GLU A 323 9.09 12.69 21.13
C GLU A 323 7.80 13.35 21.59
N THR A 324 7.27 12.82 22.67
CA THR A 324 6.35 13.55 23.55
C THR A 324 7.14 14.73 24.13
N ARG A 325 6.76 15.94 23.75
CA ARG A 325 7.05 17.12 24.58
C ARG A 325 6.07 17.18 25.73
#